data_e2ebf30b99861b8e8693d475c8c202a8
#
_entry.id   e2ebf30b99861b8e8693d475c8c202a8
#
_cell.length_a   1.000
_cell.length_b   1.000
_cell.length_c   1.000
_cell.angle_alpha   90.00
_cell.angle_beta   90.00
_cell.angle_gamma   90.00
#
_symmetry.space_group_name_H-M   'P 1'
#
loop_
_entity.id
_entity.type
_entity.pdbx_description
1 polymer ?
#
loop_
_entity_poly.entity_id
_entity_poly.type
_entity_poly.pdbx_seq_one_letter_code
_entity_poly.pdbx_strand_id
1 'polypeptide(L)'
;MKKIDSWLTKHGLKNRLTLVVIVIFIIFLILLFMFVNLSDEDTGQITITENAELRTGPNAAYPVIYKIEKGKSFKKIDRKGKWIEVQNHAGTEKGWVAGWHTNLNIPADQSLSSNPLKGKTIVLDPGHGGSDQGASSSTPSKSLEKNYTLKTAKELKKLLNKEGAHVKMTRSNDKYVSLDDRNIKGDAFISIHNDALDSSNANGVTVYWFKDKQESLAQTLNSAIQKKALLTNRGSRQQNYQVLRQTDIPAVLLELGYISNPTDESMINDQLHRQVVEQAIVDG
;
A
#
# COMPACT_ATOMS: atom_id res chain seq x y z
N MET A 1 6.78 26.66 -61.05
CA MET A 1 6.12 27.01 -59.75
C MET A 1 4.78 27.72 -59.94
N LYS A 2 4.65 28.85 -60.66
CA LYS A 2 3.39 29.60 -60.82
C LYS A 2 2.21 28.79 -61.41
N LYS A 3 2.41 27.84 -62.35
CA LYS A 3 1.36 26.99 -62.92
C LYS A 3 0.81 25.95 -61.93
N ILE A 4 1.63 25.42 -61.05
CA ILE A 4 1.21 24.44 -60.01
C ILE A 4 0.39 25.14 -58.95
N ASP A 5 0.81 26.34 -58.49
CA ASP A 5 0.09 27.15 -57.53
C ASP A 5 -1.30 27.54 -57.99
N SER A 6 -1.43 27.93 -59.29
CA SER A 6 -2.73 28.29 -59.86
C SER A 6 -3.67 27.08 -59.99
N TRP A 7 -3.14 25.91 -60.30
CA TRP A 7 -3.91 24.67 -60.42
C TRP A 7 -4.42 24.21 -59.02
N LEU A 8 -3.53 24.24 -58.00
CA LEU A 8 -3.88 23.90 -56.62
C LEU A 8 -4.94 24.82 -56.05
N THR A 9 -4.87 26.11 -56.32
CA THR A 9 -5.85 27.11 -55.87
C THR A 9 -7.21 26.93 -56.52
N LYS A 10 -7.24 26.62 -57.87
CA LYS A 10 -8.45 26.39 -58.64
C LYS A 10 -9.28 25.20 -58.15
N HIS A 11 -8.64 24.19 -57.57
CA HIS A 11 -9.31 22.98 -57.07
C HIS A 11 -9.46 22.96 -55.52
N GLY A 12 -9.19 24.05 -54.83
CA GLY A 12 -9.25 24.10 -53.35
C GLY A 12 -8.22 23.19 -52.67
N LEU A 13 -7.27 22.65 -53.43
CA LEU A 13 -6.28 21.70 -52.96
C LEU A 13 -5.17 22.40 -52.18
N LYS A 14 -4.92 23.69 -52.43
CA LYS A 14 -3.87 24.45 -51.74
C LYS A 14 -4.16 24.54 -50.21
N ASN A 15 -5.41 24.86 -49.87
CA ASN A 15 -5.80 24.90 -48.46
C ASN A 15 -5.85 23.51 -47.81
N ARG A 16 -6.30 22.49 -48.55
CA ARG A 16 -6.31 21.10 -48.06
C ARG A 16 -4.89 20.55 -47.89
N LEU A 17 -3.98 20.82 -48.87
CA LEU A 17 -2.58 20.40 -48.76
C LEU A 17 -1.88 21.08 -47.59
N THR A 18 -2.10 22.39 -47.37
CA THR A 18 -1.58 23.13 -46.23
C THR A 18 -2.10 22.56 -44.92
N LEU A 19 -3.39 22.22 -44.86
CA LEU A 19 -3.99 21.60 -43.64
C LEU A 19 -3.38 20.21 -43.37
N VAL A 20 -3.19 19.40 -44.41
CA VAL A 20 -2.53 18.08 -44.28
C VAL A 20 -1.10 18.22 -43.77
N VAL A 21 -0.32 19.18 -44.31
CA VAL A 21 1.06 19.44 -43.85
C VAL A 21 1.08 19.88 -42.39
N ILE A 22 0.16 20.74 -41.95
CA ILE A 22 0.05 21.17 -40.56
C ILE A 22 -0.30 19.98 -39.68
N VAL A 23 -1.25 19.14 -40.07
CA VAL A 23 -1.62 17.95 -39.28
C VAL A 23 -0.44 16.96 -39.17
N ILE A 24 0.27 16.71 -40.25
CA ILE A 24 1.47 15.85 -40.25
C ILE A 24 2.55 16.46 -39.33
N PHE A 25 2.75 17.76 -39.36
CA PHE A 25 3.72 18.45 -38.53
C PHE A 25 3.33 18.38 -37.04
N ILE A 26 2.04 18.55 -36.72
CA ILE A 26 1.53 18.38 -35.35
C ILE A 26 1.71 16.93 -34.85
N ILE A 27 1.39 15.95 -35.70
CA ILE A 27 1.61 14.53 -35.39
C ILE A 27 3.10 14.27 -35.15
N PHE A 28 3.96 14.82 -36.01
CA PHE A 28 5.42 14.70 -35.84
C PHE A 28 5.88 15.33 -34.54
N LEU A 29 5.37 16.51 -34.17
CA LEU A 29 5.70 17.13 -32.88
C LEU A 29 5.21 16.32 -31.68
N ILE A 30 4.01 15.73 -31.78
CA ILE A 30 3.48 14.83 -30.75
C ILE A 30 4.33 13.57 -30.61
N LEU A 31 4.71 12.96 -31.74
CA LEU A 31 5.59 11.79 -31.75
C LEU A 31 7.00 12.13 -31.24
N LEU A 32 7.53 13.29 -31.60
CA LEU A 32 8.80 13.79 -31.10
C LEU A 32 8.74 14.06 -29.59
N PHE A 33 7.65 14.68 -29.10
CA PHE A 33 7.40 14.89 -27.68
C PHE A 33 7.26 13.57 -26.91
N MET A 34 6.52 12.60 -27.48
CA MET A 34 6.44 11.25 -26.90
C MET A 34 7.81 10.56 -26.91
N PHE A 35 8.57 10.65 -28.01
CA PHE A 35 9.91 10.07 -28.11
C PHE A 35 10.87 10.69 -27.10
N VAL A 36 10.89 12.01 -26.95
CA VAL A 36 11.71 12.71 -25.97
C VAL A 36 11.32 12.32 -24.52
N ASN A 37 10.02 12.17 -24.23
CA ASN A 37 9.57 11.74 -22.91
C ASN A 37 9.71 10.23 -22.66
N LEU A 38 9.80 9.40 -23.73
CA LEU A 38 10.09 7.97 -23.61
C LEU A 38 11.60 7.69 -23.57
N SER A 39 12.43 8.64 -23.99
CA SER A 39 13.90 8.50 -23.95
C SER A 39 14.54 8.96 -22.64
N ASP A 40 13.77 9.39 -21.64
CA ASP A 40 14.19 9.43 -20.25
C ASP A 40 14.23 8.00 -19.64
N GLU A 41 14.81 7.04 -20.35
CA GLU A 41 15.51 5.95 -19.70
C GLU A 41 16.72 6.59 -19.00
N ASP A 42 16.47 7.04 -17.78
CA ASP A 42 17.52 7.38 -16.84
C ASP A 42 18.34 6.10 -16.54
N THR A 43 19.19 5.73 -17.51
CA THR A 43 20.21 4.68 -17.37
C THR A 43 21.30 5.12 -16.39
N GLY A 44 20.89 5.96 -15.43
CA GLY A 44 21.76 6.63 -14.50
C GLY A 44 22.45 5.67 -13.56
N GLN A 45 23.67 6.02 -13.26
CA GLN A 45 24.42 5.40 -12.17
C GLN A 45 23.76 5.76 -10.84
N ILE A 46 23.42 4.75 -10.05
CA ILE A 46 22.91 4.89 -8.69
C ILE A 46 24.09 4.86 -7.73
N THR A 47 24.24 5.91 -6.94
CA THR A 47 25.22 5.98 -5.84
C THR A 47 24.49 5.90 -4.50
N ILE A 48 24.97 5.05 -3.62
CA ILE A 48 24.44 4.88 -2.27
C ILE A 48 24.93 6.03 -1.40
N THR A 49 24.02 6.81 -0.84
CA THR A 49 24.32 8.02 -0.05
C THR A 49 24.44 7.76 1.45
N GLU A 50 23.85 6.65 1.92
CA GLU A 50 23.90 6.14 3.30
C GLU A 50 23.99 4.62 3.27
N ASN A 51 24.41 3.99 4.36
CA ASN A 51 24.40 2.53 4.45
C ASN A 51 22.99 2.00 4.19
N ALA A 52 22.86 1.04 3.31
CA ALA A 52 21.61 0.51 2.82
C ALA A 52 21.60 -1.02 2.80
N GLU A 53 20.43 -1.61 2.53
CA GLU A 53 20.27 -3.04 2.36
C GLU A 53 19.82 -3.33 0.93
N LEU A 54 20.49 -4.26 0.26
CA LEU A 54 20.04 -4.84 -0.99
C LEU A 54 19.06 -5.97 -0.67
N ARG A 55 17.89 -5.93 -1.27
CA ARG A 55 16.81 -6.88 -0.99
C ARG A 55 16.37 -7.62 -2.25
N THR A 56 15.70 -8.76 -2.06
CA THR A 56 15.20 -9.58 -3.17
C THR A 56 13.97 -8.97 -3.86
N GLY A 57 13.35 -7.93 -3.30
CA GLY A 57 12.17 -7.28 -3.88
C GLY A 57 11.94 -5.86 -3.37
N PRO A 58 10.95 -5.15 -3.97
CA PRO A 58 10.76 -3.71 -3.85
C PRO A 58 9.97 -3.27 -2.60
N ASN A 59 10.29 -3.79 -1.44
CA ASN A 59 9.85 -3.26 -0.14
C ASN A 59 10.67 -3.84 1.02
N ALA A 60 10.46 -3.30 2.23
CA ALA A 60 11.22 -3.70 3.42
C ALA A 60 10.92 -5.13 3.92
N ALA A 61 9.84 -5.76 3.48
CA ALA A 61 9.49 -7.14 3.86
C ALA A 61 10.27 -8.20 3.09
N TYR A 62 10.87 -7.84 1.96
CA TYR A 62 11.68 -8.79 1.20
C TYR A 62 13.01 -9.07 1.91
N PRO A 63 13.50 -10.33 1.85
CA PRO A 63 14.77 -10.72 2.46
C PRO A 63 15.94 -9.84 2.02
N VAL A 64 16.84 -9.57 2.95
CA VAL A 64 18.09 -8.86 2.70
C VAL A 64 19.07 -9.82 2.03
N ILE A 65 19.63 -9.41 0.90
CA ILE A 65 20.69 -10.16 0.19
C ILE A 65 22.03 -9.86 0.90
N TYR A 66 22.36 -8.56 1.05
CA TYR A 66 23.50 -8.07 1.84
C TYR A 66 23.38 -6.58 2.16
N LYS A 67 24.25 -6.09 3.05
CA LYS A 67 24.34 -4.66 3.40
C LYS A 67 25.29 -3.96 2.45
N ILE A 68 24.87 -2.80 1.95
CA ILE A 68 25.62 -1.96 1.04
C ILE A 68 26.17 -0.77 1.83
N GLU A 69 27.48 -0.52 1.71
CA GLU A 69 28.11 0.64 2.29
C GLU A 69 27.85 1.91 1.46
N LYS A 70 27.82 3.05 2.13
CA LYS A 70 27.81 4.37 1.52
C LYS A 70 28.92 4.51 0.48
N GLY A 71 28.62 5.18 -0.64
CA GLY A 71 29.57 5.46 -1.73
C GLY A 71 29.65 4.36 -2.80
N LYS A 72 29.06 3.20 -2.58
CA LYS A 72 28.99 2.16 -3.63
C LYS A 72 28.06 2.62 -4.75
N SER A 73 28.41 2.22 -5.98
CA SER A 73 27.68 2.57 -7.20
C SER A 73 27.16 1.35 -7.92
N PHE A 74 25.99 1.50 -8.50
CA PHE A 74 25.26 0.45 -9.21
C PHE A 74 24.63 1.01 -10.50
N LYS A 75 24.31 0.14 -11.44
CA LYS A 75 23.48 0.45 -12.58
C LYS A 75 22.01 0.34 -12.18
N LYS A 76 21.20 1.34 -12.48
CA LYS A 76 19.75 1.28 -12.34
C LYS A 76 19.16 0.34 -13.40
N ILE A 77 18.31 -0.59 -12.96
CA ILE A 77 17.63 -1.55 -13.84
C ILE A 77 16.15 -1.22 -13.96
N ASP A 78 15.48 -0.96 -12.81
CA ASP A 78 14.05 -0.69 -12.77
C ASP A 78 13.71 0.19 -11.55
N ARG A 79 12.48 0.67 -11.50
CA ARG A 79 11.93 1.37 -10.35
C ARG A 79 10.50 0.94 -10.08
N LYS A 80 10.20 0.60 -8.83
CA LYS A 80 8.85 0.33 -8.37
C LYS A 80 8.53 1.18 -7.14
N GLY A 81 7.75 2.23 -7.35
CA GLY A 81 7.44 3.21 -6.32
C GLY A 81 8.71 3.89 -5.80
N LYS A 82 9.00 3.71 -4.52
CA LYS A 82 10.18 4.28 -3.82
C LYS A 82 11.42 3.37 -3.87
N TRP A 83 11.32 2.19 -4.47
CA TRP A 83 12.39 1.20 -4.56
C TRP A 83 13.00 1.18 -5.96
N ILE A 84 14.31 1.00 -6.02
CA ILE A 84 15.09 0.97 -7.24
C ILE A 84 15.73 -0.41 -7.36
N GLU A 85 15.49 -1.06 -8.47
CA GLU A 85 16.24 -2.26 -8.83
C GLU A 85 17.60 -1.85 -9.36
N VAL A 86 18.64 -2.38 -8.76
CA VAL A 86 20.02 -2.07 -9.11
C VAL A 86 20.81 -3.33 -9.39
N GLN A 87 21.83 -3.18 -10.22
CA GLN A 87 22.77 -4.25 -10.54
C GLN A 87 24.20 -3.71 -10.39
N ASN A 88 25.11 -4.52 -9.83
CA ASN A 88 26.50 -4.14 -9.78
C ASN A 88 27.12 -4.07 -11.19
N HIS A 89 28.25 -3.37 -11.34
CA HIS A 89 28.87 -3.20 -12.65
C HIS A 89 29.39 -4.51 -13.28
N ALA A 90 29.63 -5.54 -12.47
CA ALA A 90 30.03 -6.88 -12.94
C ALA A 90 28.85 -7.70 -13.46
N GLY A 91 27.60 -7.27 -13.22
CA GLY A 91 26.38 -7.99 -13.61
C GLY A 91 26.06 -9.23 -12.75
N THR A 92 26.83 -9.47 -11.71
CA THR A 92 26.75 -10.69 -10.88
C THR A 92 25.74 -10.56 -9.72
N GLU A 93 25.42 -9.34 -9.33
CA GLU A 93 24.55 -9.06 -8.20
C GLU A 93 23.43 -8.11 -8.63
N LYS A 94 22.20 -8.47 -8.34
CA LYS A 94 21.00 -7.72 -8.65
C LYS A 94 20.04 -7.75 -7.47
N GLY A 95 19.37 -6.64 -7.20
CA GLY A 95 18.39 -6.54 -6.14
C GLY A 95 17.80 -5.15 -6.00
N TRP A 96 17.02 -4.94 -4.96
CA TRP A 96 16.28 -3.72 -4.72
C TRP A 96 16.87 -2.95 -3.55
N VAL A 97 17.05 -1.65 -3.74
CA VAL A 97 17.49 -0.71 -2.71
C VAL A 97 16.45 0.39 -2.54
N ALA A 98 16.30 0.88 -1.32
CA ALA A 98 15.44 2.00 -1.04
C ALA A 98 15.97 3.29 -1.67
N GLY A 99 15.13 3.98 -2.45
CA GLY A 99 15.54 5.16 -3.22
C GLY A 99 15.99 6.36 -2.39
N TRP A 100 15.57 6.44 -1.12
CA TRP A 100 16.02 7.48 -0.19
C TRP A 100 17.44 7.27 0.33
N HIS A 101 18.05 6.11 0.11
CA HIS A 101 19.46 5.85 0.38
C HIS A 101 20.33 5.99 -0.88
N THR A 102 19.83 6.65 -1.93
CA THR A 102 20.52 6.80 -3.21
C THR A 102 20.65 8.27 -3.61
N ASN A 103 21.52 8.55 -4.57
CA ASN A 103 21.68 9.89 -5.17
C ASN A 103 20.41 10.41 -5.86
N LEU A 104 19.43 9.57 -6.15
CA LEU A 104 18.13 10.01 -6.65
C LEU A 104 17.30 10.69 -5.56
N ASN A 105 17.72 10.55 -4.29
CA ASN A 105 17.10 11.18 -3.13
C ASN A 105 15.56 11.08 -3.18
N ILE A 106 15.05 9.88 -3.50
CA ILE A 106 13.62 9.62 -3.50
C ILE A 106 13.18 9.61 -2.04
N PRO A 107 12.47 10.63 -1.56
CA PRO A 107 12.17 10.73 -0.14
C PRO A 107 11.39 9.50 0.33
N ALA A 108 11.73 9.01 1.53
CA ALA A 108 11.02 7.89 2.16
C ALA A 108 9.53 8.21 2.36
N ASP A 109 9.22 9.49 2.47
CA ASP A 109 7.91 10.06 2.81
C ASP A 109 7.26 10.90 1.68
N GLN A 110 7.86 11.02 0.49
CA GLN A 110 7.09 11.55 -0.63
C GLN A 110 6.07 10.50 -1.08
N SER A 111 4.88 10.55 -0.48
CA SER A 111 3.68 10.22 -1.22
C SER A 111 3.65 11.11 -2.47
N LEU A 112 3.36 10.54 -3.62
CA LEU A 112 3.01 11.29 -4.82
C LEU A 112 1.84 12.20 -4.46
N SER A 113 2.13 13.51 -4.29
CA SER A 113 1.21 14.58 -3.92
C SER A 113 0.50 14.43 -2.57
N SER A 114 0.71 15.45 -1.75
CA SER A 114 -0.24 15.90 -0.71
C SER A 114 -1.06 14.83 0.00
N ASN A 115 -0.57 14.40 1.17
CA ASN A 115 -1.37 13.73 2.22
C ASN A 115 -2.74 13.22 1.68
N PRO A 116 -2.81 12.03 1.06
CA PRO A 116 -4.03 11.58 0.36
C PRO A 116 -5.22 11.47 1.30
N LEU A 117 -4.95 11.33 2.61
CA LEU A 117 -5.96 11.26 3.65
C LEU A 117 -6.18 12.60 4.37
N LYS A 118 -5.63 13.71 3.84
CA LYS A 118 -5.83 15.03 4.44
C LYS A 118 -7.31 15.40 4.53
N GLY A 119 -7.74 15.75 5.72
CA GLY A 119 -9.14 16.11 6.00
C GLY A 119 -10.07 14.91 6.18
N LYS A 120 -9.57 13.68 6.05
CA LYS A 120 -10.33 12.46 6.34
C LYS A 120 -10.22 12.06 7.80
N THR A 121 -11.33 11.60 8.36
CA THR A 121 -11.38 11.00 9.70
C THR A 121 -11.52 9.49 9.58
N ILE A 122 -10.49 8.76 10.00
CA ILE A 122 -10.50 7.30 10.04
C ILE A 122 -10.75 6.84 11.48
N VAL A 123 -11.74 5.98 11.67
CA VAL A 123 -12.03 5.36 12.96
C VAL A 123 -11.33 4.01 13.02
N LEU A 124 -10.44 3.85 13.98
CA LEU A 124 -9.84 2.56 14.30
C LEU A 124 -10.55 1.97 15.53
N ASP A 125 -10.99 0.74 15.39
CA ASP A 125 -11.66 -0.02 16.44
C ASP A 125 -10.80 -1.22 16.83
N PRO A 126 -9.92 -1.10 17.85
CA PRO A 126 -9.24 -2.26 18.40
C PRO A 126 -10.28 -3.17 19.07
N GLY A 127 -10.53 -4.34 18.52
CA GLY A 127 -11.49 -5.30 19.08
C GLY A 127 -11.21 -5.65 20.53
N HIS A 128 -12.26 -6.02 21.28
CA HIS A 128 -12.19 -6.41 22.68
C HIS A 128 -11.68 -5.30 23.63
N GLY A 129 -11.18 -5.67 24.81
CA GLY A 129 -10.58 -4.75 25.79
C GLY A 129 -11.15 -4.89 27.20
N GLY A 130 -10.36 -4.58 28.22
CA GLY A 130 -10.73 -4.68 29.62
C GLY A 130 -11.13 -6.11 30.01
N SER A 131 -12.37 -6.29 30.47
CA SER A 131 -12.94 -7.61 30.83
C SER A 131 -13.18 -8.53 29.63
N ASP A 132 -13.36 -8.00 28.44
CA ASP A 132 -13.43 -8.76 27.20
C ASP A 132 -12.02 -9.03 26.68
N GLN A 133 -11.53 -10.24 26.86
CA GLN A 133 -10.19 -10.64 26.49
C GLN A 133 -10.05 -10.97 24.99
N GLY A 134 -11.17 -11.25 24.30
CA GLY A 134 -11.20 -11.86 22.98
C GLY A 134 -10.64 -13.28 23.01
N ALA A 135 -10.14 -13.73 21.88
CA ALA A 135 -9.50 -15.02 21.77
C ALA A 135 -8.20 -15.11 22.54
N SER A 136 -7.84 -16.33 22.94
CA SER A 136 -6.55 -16.63 23.59
C SER A 136 -5.72 -17.53 22.71
N SER A 137 -4.40 -17.29 22.71
CA SER A 137 -3.44 -18.14 22.04
C SER A 137 -3.46 -19.57 22.61
N SER A 138 -3.28 -20.54 21.74
CA SER A 138 -3.09 -21.94 22.10
C SER A 138 -1.66 -22.25 22.56
N THR A 139 -0.73 -21.33 22.39
CA THR A 139 0.68 -21.49 22.76
C THR A 139 0.90 -21.23 24.26
N PRO A 140 2.05 -21.63 24.84
CA PRO A 140 2.40 -21.35 26.24
C PRO A 140 2.40 -19.86 26.61
N SER A 141 2.51 -18.96 25.62
CA SER A 141 2.46 -17.50 25.81
C SER A 141 1.14 -17.02 26.40
N LYS A 142 0.02 -17.75 26.13
CA LYS A 142 -1.35 -17.39 26.50
C LYS A 142 -1.68 -15.93 26.16
N SER A 143 -1.20 -15.48 25.03
CA SER A 143 -1.44 -14.13 24.54
C SER A 143 -2.92 -13.89 24.29
N LEU A 144 -3.40 -12.69 24.56
CA LEU A 144 -4.80 -12.32 24.43
C LEU A 144 -5.00 -11.42 23.21
N GLU A 145 -6.06 -11.67 22.45
CA GLU A 145 -6.41 -10.91 21.25
C GLU A 145 -6.48 -9.41 21.52
N LYS A 146 -7.10 -8.98 22.61
CA LYS A 146 -7.21 -7.56 22.99
C LYS A 146 -5.89 -6.79 23.00
N ASN A 147 -4.77 -7.47 23.28
CA ASN A 147 -3.45 -6.86 23.33
C ASN A 147 -2.90 -6.62 21.93
N TYR A 148 -3.08 -7.59 21.03
CA TYR A 148 -2.63 -7.48 19.63
C TYR A 148 -3.44 -6.45 18.87
N THR A 149 -4.77 -6.45 19.01
CA THR A 149 -5.66 -5.50 18.34
C THR A 149 -5.34 -4.06 18.75
N LEU A 150 -5.08 -3.81 20.06
CA LEU A 150 -4.68 -2.49 20.52
C LEU A 150 -3.30 -2.06 20.02
N LYS A 151 -2.35 -2.99 19.98
CA LYS A 151 -0.99 -2.73 19.51
C LYS A 151 -1.00 -2.35 18.03
N THR A 152 -1.62 -3.17 17.17
CA THR A 152 -1.78 -2.92 15.74
C THR A 152 -2.52 -1.60 15.47
N ALA A 153 -3.62 -1.33 16.19
CA ALA A 153 -4.34 -0.07 16.01
C ALA A 153 -3.50 1.17 16.35
N LYS A 154 -2.64 1.09 17.38
CA LYS A 154 -1.74 2.19 17.74
C LYS A 154 -0.63 2.42 16.70
N GLU A 155 -0.10 1.34 16.15
CA GLU A 155 0.92 1.38 15.09
C GLU A 155 0.30 1.95 13.80
N LEU A 156 -0.86 1.41 13.38
CA LEU A 156 -1.61 1.89 12.21
C LEU A 156 -2.04 3.36 12.31
N LYS A 157 -2.47 3.81 13.52
CA LYS A 157 -2.78 5.23 13.76
C LYS A 157 -1.62 6.14 13.39
N LYS A 158 -0.38 5.78 13.73
CA LYS A 158 0.80 6.59 13.40
C LYS A 158 1.00 6.70 11.89
N LEU A 159 0.81 5.61 11.18
CA LEU A 159 0.94 5.58 9.71
C LEU A 159 -0.16 6.41 9.04
N LEU A 160 -1.42 6.23 9.43
CA LEU A 160 -2.54 7.01 8.87
C LEU A 160 -2.41 8.51 9.16
N ASN A 161 -1.96 8.89 10.38
CA ASN A 161 -1.71 10.29 10.69
C ASN A 161 -0.58 10.88 9.82
N LYS A 162 0.43 10.09 9.49
CA LYS A 162 1.52 10.50 8.58
C LYS A 162 1.01 10.79 7.18
N GLU A 163 -0.02 10.06 6.73
CA GLU A 163 -0.72 10.29 5.46
C GLU A 163 -1.80 11.40 5.55
N GLY A 164 -1.86 12.12 6.67
CA GLY A 164 -2.71 13.30 6.88
C GLY A 164 -4.11 13.01 7.41
N ALA A 165 -4.44 11.77 7.75
CA ALA A 165 -5.72 11.45 8.37
C ALA A 165 -5.84 11.99 9.79
N HIS A 166 -7.06 12.36 10.19
CA HIS A 166 -7.42 12.47 11.60
C HIS A 166 -7.90 11.12 12.11
N VAL A 167 -7.18 10.50 13.05
CA VAL A 167 -7.51 9.15 13.53
C VAL A 167 -8.18 9.20 14.90
N LYS A 168 -9.43 8.74 14.96
CA LYS A 168 -10.16 8.43 16.18
C LYS A 168 -10.00 6.95 16.54
N MET A 169 -9.96 6.64 17.82
CA MET A 169 -9.93 5.24 18.28
C MET A 169 -11.07 4.99 19.24
N THR A 170 -11.74 3.85 19.14
CA THR A 170 -12.80 3.43 20.09
C THR A 170 -12.22 3.22 21.49
N ARG A 171 -10.98 2.72 21.59
CA ARG A 171 -10.18 2.67 22.81
C ARG A 171 -8.69 2.91 22.53
N SER A 172 -7.99 3.54 23.44
CA SER A 172 -6.55 3.81 23.35
C SER A 172 -5.73 3.11 24.45
N ASN A 173 -6.41 2.41 25.34
CA ASN A 173 -5.85 1.62 26.45
C ASN A 173 -6.63 0.31 26.62
N ASP A 174 -6.28 -0.50 27.62
CA ASP A 174 -6.98 -1.74 27.93
C ASP A 174 -8.25 -1.45 28.74
N LYS A 175 -9.30 -0.96 28.06
CA LYS A 175 -10.63 -0.76 28.63
C LYS A 175 -11.68 -1.51 27.83
N TYR A 176 -12.73 -1.95 28.50
CA TYR A 176 -13.93 -2.46 27.84
C TYR A 176 -14.69 -1.34 27.14
N VAL A 177 -15.14 -1.61 25.90
CA VAL A 177 -16.03 -0.74 25.14
C VAL A 177 -17.15 -1.60 24.59
N SER A 178 -18.40 -1.25 24.89
CA SER A 178 -19.55 -1.98 24.37
C SER A 178 -19.62 -1.91 22.84
N LEU A 179 -20.29 -2.85 22.19
CA LEU A 179 -20.45 -2.84 20.74
C LEU A 179 -21.16 -1.56 20.26
N ASP A 180 -22.15 -1.07 21.01
CA ASP A 180 -22.89 0.16 20.68
C ASP A 180 -22.01 1.40 20.75
N ASP A 181 -21.11 1.48 21.75
CA ASP A 181 -20.19 2.61 21.93
C ASP A 181 -19.07 2.64 20.89
N ARG A 182 -18.89 1.57 20.10
CA ARG A 182 -17.92 1.53 18.99
C ARG A 182 -18.39 2.28 17.75
N ASN A 183 -19.67 2.68 17.68
CA ASN A 183 -20.25 3.40 16.55
C ASN A 183 -19.86 4.89 16.55
N ILE A 184 -18.60 5.18 16.21
CA ILE A 184 -18.04 6.53 16.16
C ILE A 184 -18.12 7.09 14.73
N LYS A 185 -18.46 8.37 14.58
CA LYS A 185 -18.53 9.05 13.29
C LYS A 185 -17.15 9.34 12.70
N GLY A 186 -17.00 9.03 11.40
CA GLY A 186 -15.82 9.28 10.59
C GLY A 186 -16.11 9.14 9.11
N ASP A 187 -15.09 9.12 8.26
CA ASP A 187 -15.18 8.84 6.81
C ASP A 187 -15.04 7.36 6.49
N ALA A 188 -14.27 6.63 7.31
CA ALA A 188 -14.15 5.18 7.25
C ALA A 188 -13.97 4.58 8.66
N PHE A 189 -14.37 3.32 8.81
CA PHE A 189 -14.27 2.55 10.06
C PHE A 189 -13.51 1.25 9.81
N ILE A 190 -12.48 0.99 10.59
CA ILE A 190 -11.64 -0.21 10.50
C ILE A 190 -11.59 -0.88 11.87
N SER A 191 -12.30 -1.99 12.02
CA SER A 191 -12.22 -2.86 13.19
C SER A 191 -11.09 -3.87 13.01
N ILE A 192 -10.29 -4.08 14.05
CA ILE A 192 -9.08 -4.90 14.02
C ILE A 192 -9.24 -6.04 15.00
N HIS A 193 -9.10 -7.26 14.50
CA HIS A 193 -9.25 -8.52 15.20
C HIS A 193 -8.17 -9.53 14.84
N ASN A 194 -8.10 -10.60 15.62
CA ASN A 194 -7.28 -11.78 15.36
C ASN A 194 -8.09 -13.00 15.74
N ASP A 195 -8.64 -13.67 14.74
CA ASP A 195 -9.60 -14.78 14.86
C ASP A 195 -9.01 -15.97 15.63
N ALA A 196 -9.91 -16.81 16.14
CA ALA A 196 -9.55 -18.11 16.69
C ALA A 196 -10.62 -19.14 16.35
N LEU A 197 -10.17 -20.35 16.04
CA LEU A 197 -11.02 -21.52 15.90
C LEU A 197 -10.46 -22.66 16.78
N ASP A 198 -11.31 -23.64 17.07
CA ASP A 198 -10.90 -24.84 17.83
C ASP A 198 -9.79 -25.61 17.09
N SER A 199 -9.77 -25.51 15.76
CA SER A 199 -8.72 -26.10 14.94
C SER A 199 -7.54 -25.14 14.80
N SER A 200 -6.36 -25.56 15.24
CA SER A 200 -5.09 -24.85 15.01
C SER A 200 -4.65 -24.79 13.54
N ASN A 201 -5.34 -25.48 12.64
CA ASN A 201 -5.06 -25.47 11.19
C ASN A 201 -5.61 -24.21 10.50
N ALA A 202 -6.60 -23.53 11.09
CA ALA A 202 -7.10 -22.28 10.54
C ALA A 202 -6.01 -21.22 10.57
N ASN A 203 -5.79 -20.54 9.43
CA ASN A 203 -4.73 -19.56 9.27
C ASN A 203 -5.10 -18.50 8.24
N GLY A 204 -4.41 -17.35 8.29
CA GLY A 204 -4.48 -16.32 7.26
C GLY A 204 -5.36 -15.12 7.60
N VAL A 205 -5.42 -14.19 6.66
CA VAL A 205 -6.10 -12.89 6.79
C VAL A 205 -7.43 -12.89 6.07
N THR A 206 -8.47 -12.34 6.70
CA THR A 206 -9.79 -12.14 6.09
C THR A 206 -10.24 -10.69 6.27
N VAL A 207 -10.87 -10.11 5.23
CA VAL A 207 -11.48 -8.78 5.30
C VAL A 207 -13.00 -8.93 5.24
N TYR A 208 -13.68 -8.52 6.30
CA TYR A 208 -15.15 -8.65 6.38
C TYR A 208 -15.84 -7.32 6.12
N TRP A 209 -16.99 -7.38 5.47
CA TRP A 209 -17.94 -6.31 5.23
C TRP A 209 -19.39 -6.83 5.42
N PHE A 210 -20.36 -5.94 5.52
CA PHE A 210 -21.75 -6.35 5.66
C PHE A 210 -22.70 -5.64 4.69
N LYS A 211 -22.70 -4.30 4.63
CA LYS A 211 -23.55 -3.50 3.74
C LYS A 211 -22.84 -3.29 2.39
N ASP A 212 -23.59 -3.26 1.29
CA ASP A 212 -23.04 -3.13 -0.08
C ASP A 212 -22.07 -1.93 -0.22
N LYS A 213 -22.37 -0.80 0.44
CA LYS A 213 -21.50 0.37 0.46
C LYS A 213 -20.13 0.16 1.14
N GLN A 214 -19.95 -0.94 1.85
CA GLN A 214 -18.69 -1.31 2.53
C GLN A 214 -17.83 -2.24 1.68
N GLU A 215 -18.43 -2.91 0.69
CA GLU A 215 -17.76 -3.94 -0.12
C GLU A 215 -16.55 -3.38 -0.87
N SER A 216 -16.69 -2.20 -1.50
CA SER A 216 -15.60 -1.58 -2.27
C SER A 216 -14.35 -1.35 -1.41
N LEU A 217 -14.52 -0.83 -0.18
CA LEU A 217 -13.41 -0.65 0.76
C LEU A 217 -12.79 -2.02 1.13
N ALA A 218 -13.63 -3.02 1.40
CA ALA A 218 -13.15 -4.35 1.77
C ALA A 218 -12.35 -5.01 0.65
N GLN A 219 -12.80 -4.92 -0.60
CA GLN A 219 -12.08 -5.45 -1.76
C GLN A 219 -10.75 -4.74 -1.99
N THR A 220 -10.72 -3.40 -1.83
CA THR A 220 -9.51 -2.59 -1.99
C THR A 220 -8.47 -2.95 -0.93
N LEU A 221 -8.85 -2.99 0.34
CA LEU A 221 -7.95 -3.38 1.43
C LEU A 221 -7.49 -4.84 1.30
N ASN A 222 -8.40 -5.76 0.95
CA ASN A 222 -8.03 -7.15 0.69
C ASN A 222 -6.98 -7.28 -0.41
N SER A 223 -7.15 -6.56 -1.52
CA SER A 223 -6.20 -6.57 -2.64
C SER A 223 -4.83 -5.99 -2.24
N ALA A 224 -4.81 -4.94 -1.43
CA ALA A 224 -3.57 -4.35 -0.92
C ALA A 224 -2.84 -5.29 0.06
N ILE A 225 -3.58 -5.91 0.98
CA ILE A 225 -3.05 -6.88 1.94
C ILE A 225 -2.51 -8.11 1.20
N GLN A 226 -3.25 -8.65 0.22
CA GLN A 226 -2.83 -9.81 -0.57
C GLN A 226 -1.49 -9.60 -1.26
N LYS A 227 -1.18 -8.39 -1.68
CA LYS A 227 0.09 -8.06 -2.36
C LYS A 227 1.29 -8.04 -1.42
N LYS A 228 1.09 -7.88 -0.12
CA LYS A 228 2.17 -7.60 0.84
C LYS A 228 2.24 -8.56 2.01
N ALA A 229 1.11 -9.04 2.53
CA ALA A 229 1.07 -9.92 3.68
C ALA A 229 1.72 -11.28 3.39
N LEU A 230 2.40 -11.82 4.39
CA LEU A 230 3.04 -13.14 4.32
C LEU A 230 2.07 -14.28 4.69
N LEU A 231 1.00 -13.96 5.42
CA LEU A 231 -0.04 -14.92 5.78
C LEU A 231 -0.96 -15.19 4.58
N THR A 232 -1.57 -16.36 4.57
CA THR A 232 -2.55 -16.76 3.55
C THR A 232 -3.67 -15.74 3.46
N ASN A 233 -3.97 -15.22 2.26
CA ASN A 233 -5.12 -14.38 2.05
C ASN A 233 -6.38 -15.24 1.87
N ARG A 234 -7.37 -15.05 2.73
CA ARG A 234 -8.65 -15.77 2.70
C ARG A 234 -9.76 -15.00 1.97
N GLY A 235 -9.43 -13.81 1.45
CA GLY A 235 -10.33 -12.99 0.66
C GLY A 235 -11.17 -12.01 1.46
N SER A 236 -12.01 -11.29 0.71
CA SER A 236 -13.05 -10.42 1.24
C SER A 236 -14.37 -11.17 1.34
N ARG A 237 -15.10 -11.04 2.45
CA ARG A 237 -16.31 -11.82 2.74
C ARG A 237 -17.39 -10.96 3.39
N GLN A 238 -18.64 -11.21 3.01
CA GLN A 238 -19.79 -10.62 3.69
C GLN A 238 -20.07 -11.36 4.98
N GLN A 239 -20.20 -10.62 6.10
CA GLN A 239 -20.52 -11.20 7.40
C GLN A 239 -21.26 -10.20 8.28
N ASN A 240 -22.32 -10.69 8.97
CA ASN A 240 -23.19 -9.84 9.80
C ASN A 240 -22.58 -9.57 11.20
N TYR A 241 -21.45 -8.89 11.25
CA TYR A 241 -20.91 -8.40 12.52
C TYR A 241 -21.64 -7.13 12.96
N GLN A 242 -21.90 -6.97 14.27
CA GLN A 242 -22.64 -5.83 14.80
C GLN A 242 -21.93 -4.51 14.49
N VAL A 243 -20.62 -4.43 14.65
CA VAL A 243 -19.83 -3.22 14.38
C VAL A 243 -19.92 -2.77 12.91
N LEU A 244 -20.13 -3.71 11.97
CA LEU A 244 -20.36 -3.40 10.55
C LEU A 244 -21.81 -3.03 10.26
N ARG A 245 -22.76 -3.73 10.90
CA ARG A 245 -24.20 -3.51 10.71
C ARG A 245 -24.67 -2.17 11.24
N GLN A 246 -24.14 -1.73 12.38
CA GLN A 246 -24.59 -0.52 13.05
C GLN A 246 -23.99 0.76 12.45
N THR A 247 -22.88 0.69 11.72
CA THR A 247 -22.26 1.87 11.10
C THR A 247 -22.80 2.15 9.71
N ASP A 248 -22.94 3.44 9.37
CA ASP A 248 -23.44 3.93 8.08
C ASP A 248 -22.36 4.49 7.16
N ILE A 249 -21.10 4.43 7.55
CA ILE A 249 -19.95 4.82 6.74
C ILE A 249 -19.31 3.58 6.10
N PRO A 250 -18.39 3.73 5.12
CA PRO A 250 -17.52 2.64 4.67
C PRO A 250 -16.84 1.98 5.87
N ALA A 251 -16.96 0.66 6.00
CA ALA A 251 -16.49 -0.06 7.16
C ALA A 251 -15.98 -1.46 6.81
N VAL A 252 -14.96 -1.90 7.52
CA VAL A 252 -14.43 -3.26 7.44
C VAL A 252 -14.09 -3.78 8.83
N LEU A 253 -14.12 -5.11 8.96
CA LEU A 253 -13.50 -5.83 10.06
C LEU A 253 -12.36 -6.68 9.48
N LEU A 254 -11.18 -6.51 10.02
CA LEU A 254 -9.96 -7.19 9.59
C LEU A 254 -9.63 -8.29 10.60
N GLU A 255 -9.63 -9.54 10.14
CA GLU A 255 -9.00 -10.64 10.86
C GLU A 255 -7.56 -10.79 10.33
N LEU A 256 -6.58 -10.36 11.10
CA LEU A 256 -5.18 -10.23 10.67
C LEU A 256 -4.34 -11.48 10.98
N GLY A 257 -4.99 -12.62 11.10
CA GLY A 257 -4.43 -13.94 11.40
C GLY A 257 -5.19 -14.62 12.52
N TYR A 258 -4.95 -15.93 12.69
CA TYR A 258 -5.58 -16.75 13.71
C TYR A 258 -4.67 -16.88 14.93
N ILE A 259 -5.07 -16.31 16.06
CA ILE A 259 -4.30 -16.42 17.32
C ILE A 259 -4.22 -17.86 17.85
N SER A 260 -5.14 -18.73 17.41
CA SER A 260 -5.13 -20.17 17.68
C SER A 260 -4.14 -20.97 16.85
N ASN A 261 -3.58 -20.38 15.77
CA ASN A 261 -2.56 -20.99 14.92
C ASN A 261 -1.17 -20.52 15.36
N PRO A 262 -0.23 -21.41 15.72
CA PRO A 262 1.09 -21.00 16.20
C PRO A 262 1.92 -20.19 15.20
N THR A 263 1.77 -20.46 13.90
CA THR A 263 2.46 -19.70 12.85
C THR A 263 1.90 -18.29 12.74
N ASP A 264 0.58 -18.16 12.66
CA ASP A 264 -0.10 -16.87 12.58
C ASP A 264 0.17 -16.05 13.85
N GLU A 265 0.10 -16.65 15.04
CA GLU A 265 0.42 -15.98 16.30
C GLU A 265 1.85 -15.42 16.31
N SER A 266 2.82 -16.22 15.84
CA SER A 266 4.20 -15.75 15.71
C SER A 266 4.29 -14.54 14.79
N MET A 267 3.59 -14.55 13.65
CA MET A 267 3.55 -13.44 12.69
C MET A 267 2.81 -12.22 13.25
N ILE A 268 1.67 -12.41 13.92
CA ILE A 268 0.93 -11.33 14.59
C ILE A 268 1.83 -10.64 15.64
N ASN A 269 2.66 -11.42 16.34
CA ASN A 269 3.58 -10.88 17.35
C ASN A 269 4.84 -10.25 16.73
N ASP A 270 5.23 -10.63 15.53
CA ASP A 270 6.40 -10.07 14.83
C ASP A 270 6.15 -8.63 14.39
N GLN A 271 7.03 -7.72 14.78
CA GLN A 271 6.89 -6.30 14.50
C GLN A 271 6.98 -6.00 12.98
N LEU A 272 7.90 -6.67 12.28
CA LEU A 272 8.10 -6.41 10.85
C LEU A 272 6.89 -6.89 10.06
N HIS A 273 6.33 -8.04 10.41
CA HIS A 273 5.11 -8.54 9.77
C HIS A 273 3.95 -7.57 9.97
N ARG A 274 3.70 -7.10 11.21
CA ARG A 274 2.64 -6.11 11.47
C ARG A 274 2.84 -4.84 10.64
N GLN A 275 4.06 -4.28 10.60
CA GLN A 275 4.35 -3.08 9.80
C GLN A 275 4.06 -3.28 8.31
N VAL A 276 4.31 -4.47 7.76
CA VAL A 276 3.98 -4.80 6.36
C VAL A 276 2.48 -4.80 6.13
N VAL A 277 1.72 -5.42 7.03
CA VAL A 277 0.25 -5.49 6.95
C VAL A 277 -0.35 -4.09 7.15
N GLU A 278 0.10 -3.34 8.13
CA GLU A 278 -0.34 -1.97 8.42
C GLU A 278 -0.06 -1.03 7.24
N GLN A 279 1.12 -1.14 6.62
CA GLN A 279 1.41 -0.38 5.40
C GLN A 279 0.52 -0.80 4.23
N ALA A 280 0.16 -2.08 4.12
CA ALA A 280 -0.79 -2.54 3.12
C ALA A 280 -2.18 -1.94 3.33
N ILE A 281 -2.63 -1.83 4.59
CA ILE A 281 -3.91 -1.19 4.93
C ILE A 281 -3.89 0.31 4.58
N VAL A 282 -2.78 1.00 4.83
CA VAL A 282 -2.63 2.42 4.47
C VAL A 282 -2.62 2.63 2.96
N ASP A 283 -1.98 1.73 2.22
CA ASP A 283 -1.87 1.82 0.74
C ASP A 283 -3.21 1.53 0.04
N GLY A 284 -4.10 0.75 0.63
CA GLY A 284 -5.44 0.44 0.13
C GLY A 284 -6.45 1.54 0.47
#